data_39deabaaf995d0782983bdc7ab4f7296
#
_entry.id   39deabaaf995d0782983bdc7ab4f7296
#
_cell.length_a   1.000
_cell.length_b   1.000
_cell.length_c   1.000
_cell.angle_alpha   90.00
_cell.angle_beta   90.00
_cell.angle_gamma   90.00
#
_symmetry.space_group_name_H-M   'P 1'
#
loop_
_entity.id
_entity.type
_entity.pdbx_description
1 polymer ?
#
loop_
_entity_poly.entity_id
_entity_poly.type
_entity_poly.pdbx_seq_one_letter_code
_entity_poly.pdbx_strand_id
1 'polypeptide(L)'
;NAITGRASLITPAELDARLASGEPLQVVDVRSASDFTTTHVPGAVNIPLAELRDRLGELDPDVPTGTYCNKGVSGNAGQNILLRHGFKTVLNISGGNSNYQTHLRQTQ
;
A
#
# COMPACT_ATOMS: atom_id res chain seq x y z
N ASN A 1 20.85 -3.91 8.80
CA ASN A 1 19.96 -4.58 9.74
C ASN A 1 19.11 -5.62 9.04
N ALA A 2 18.90 -6.73 9.70
CA ALA A 2 18.09 -7.80 9.14
C ALA A 2 16.63 -7.37 9.04
N ILE A 3 16.02 -7.69 7.89
CA ILE A 3 14.58 -7.51 7.72
C ILE A 3 13.90 -8.70 8.38
N THR A 4 13.10 -8.44 9.40
CA THR A 4 12.38 -9.49 10.13
C THR A 4 10.91 -9.57 9.72
N GLY A 5 10.41 -8.56 8.99
CA GLY A 5 9.04 -8.52 8.54
C GLY A 5 8.81 -9.39 7.32
N ARG A 6 7.54 -9.57 6.99
CA ARG A 6 7.09 -10.39 5.88
C ARG A 6 6.64 -9.53 4.70
N ALA A 7 7.19 -9.79 3.51
CA ALA A 7 6.82 -9.11 2.27
C ALA A 7 6.04 -10.06 1.38
N SER A 8 4.96 -9.58 0.77
CA SER A 8 4.21 -10.36 -0.21
C SER A 8 3.47 -9.44 -1.18
N LEU A 9 2.87 -10.03 -2.20
CA LEU A 9 1.99 -9.33 -3.11
C LEU A 9 0.54 -9.60 -2.72
N ILE A 10 -0.33 -8.64 -3.02
CA ILE A 10 -1.77 -8.82 -2.83
C ILE A 10 -2.46 -8.36 -4.12
N THR A 11 -3.45 -9.13 -4.58
CA THR A 11 -4.22 -8.76 -5.76
C THR A 11 -5.30 -7.74 -5.39
N PRO A 12 -5.82 -6.98 -6.38
CA PRO A 12 -6.95 -6.09 -6.11
C PRO A 12 -8.14 -6.79 -5.50
N ALA A 13 -8.46 -8.01 -5.95
CA ALA A 13 -9.58 -8.78 -5.41
C ALA A 13 -9.36 -9.15 -3.94
N GLU A 14 -8.14 -9.57 -3.60
CA GLU A 14 -7.77 -9.89 -2.22
C GLU A 14 -7.81 -8.65 -1.34
N LEU A 15 -7.38 -7.50 -1.87
CA LEU A 15 -7.43 -6.23 -1.16
C LEU A 15 -8.87 -5.86 -0.82
N ASP A 16 -9.77 -5.93 -1.81
CA ASP A 16 -11.18 -5.63 -1.58
C ASP A 16 -11.80 -6.56 -0.54
N ALA A 17 -11.46 -7.84 -0.58
CA ALA A 17 -11.95 -8.81 0.39
C ALA A 17 -11.50 -8.46 1.80
N ARG A 18 -10.25 -8.04 1.98
CA ARG A 18 -9.74 -7.64 3.28
C ARG A 18 -10.37 -6.35 3.79
N LEU A 19 -10.57 -5.37 2.91
CA LEU A 19 -11.24 -4.13 3.27
C LEU A 19 -12.68 -4.39 3.70
N ALA A 20 -13.38 -5.29 3.00
CA ALA A 20 -14.76 -5.63 3.31
C ALA A 20 -14.89 -6.43 4.60
N SER A 21 -13.88 -7.23 4.96
CA SER A 21 -13.93 -8.07 6.15
C SER A 21 -13.76 -7.30 7.45
N GLY A 22 -13.30 -6.06 7.37
CA GLY A 22 -13.01 -5.26 8.57
C GLY A 22 -11.72 -5.63 9.28
N GLU A 23 -10.89 -6.49 8.68
CA GLU A 23 -9.59 -6.83 9.26
C GLU A 23 -8.68 -5.59 9.29
N PRO A 24 -7.85 -5.46 10.34
CA PRO A 24 -6.91 -4.34 10.41
C PRO A 24 -5.98 -4.33 9.19
N LEU A 25 -5.96 -3.23 8.47
CA LEU A 25 -5.09 -3.04 7.32
C LEU A 25 -4.96 -1.55 7.07
N GLN A 26 -3.74 -1.04 7.03
CA GLN A 26 -3.50 0.34 6.62
C GLN A 26 -2.91 0.35 5.21
N VAL A 27 -3.45 1.20 4.35
CA VAL A 27 -3.04 1.26 2.95
C VAL A 27 -2.37 2.59 2.68
N VAL A 28 -1.18 2.54 2.09
CA VAL A 28 -0.36 3.73 1.84
C VAL A 28 -0.18 3.90 0.34
N ASP A 29 -0.63 5.05 -0.16
CA ASP A 29 -0.41 5.46 -1.54
C ASP A 29 0.88 6.27 -1.59
N VAL A 30 1.90 5.75 -2.28
CA VAL A 30 3.21 6.41 -2.33
C VAL A 30 3.39 7.27 -3.57
N ARG A 31 2.29 7.57 -4.26
CA ARG A 31 2.29 8.47 -5.43
C ARG A 31 2.28 9.93 -4.99
N SER A 32 2.33 10.83 -5.97
CA SER A 32 2.16 12.27 -5.67
C SER A 32 0.75 12.55 -5.15
N ALA A 33 0.60 13.66 -4.44
CA ALA A 33 -0.71 14.10 -3.94
C ALA A 33 -1.70 14.33 -5.09
N SER A 34 -1.21 14.81 -6.23
CA SER A 34 -2.02 15.03 -7.43
C SER A 34 -2.64 13.73 -7.93
N ASP A 35 -1.85 12.65 -8.01
CA ASP A 35 -2.35 11.35 -8.43
C ASP A 35 -3.38 10.81 -7.44
N PHE A 36 -3.10 10.97 -6.15
CA PHE A 36 -4.00 10.50 -5.10
C PHE A 36 -5.38 11.17 -5.19
N THR A 37 -5.42 12.47 -5.46
CA THR A 37 -6.70 13.18 -5.55
C THR A 37 -7.53 12.77 -6.75
N THR A 38 -6.90 12.26 -7.81
CA THR A 38 -7.62 11.81 -9.02
C THR A 38 -8.37 10.50 -8.73
N THR A 39 -7.66 9.46 -8.33
CA THR A 39 -8.25 8.18 -7.91
C THR A 39 -7.32 7.52 -6.89
N HIS A 40 -7.89 6.80 -5.93
CA HIS A 40 -7.09 6.04 -4.97
C HIS A 40 -7.92 4.91 -4.37
N VAL A 41 -7.24 4.01 -3.67
CA VAL A 41 -7.90 2.92 -2.94
C VAL A 41 -8.68 3.52 -1.77
N PRO A 42 -9.94 3.12 -1.55
CA PRO A 42 -10.72 3.64 -0.41
C PRO A 42 -9.99 3.48 0.92
N GLY A 43 -9.92 4.55 1.69
CA GLY A 43 -9.27 4.54 3.00
C GLY A 43 -7.75 4.66 2.97
N ALA A 44 -7.15 4.76 1.79
CA ALA A 44 -5.70 4.90 1.67
C ALA A 44 -5.23 6.25 2.19
N VAL A 45 -4.03 6.25 2.79
CA VAL A 45 -3.34 7.46 3.21
C VAL A 45 -2.29 7.79 2.17
N ASN A 46 -2.21 9.05 1.76
CA ASN A 46 -1.19 9.47 0.79
C ASN A 46 0.08 9.91 1.51
N ILE A 47 1.15 9.16 1.32
CA ILE A 47 2.48 9.53 1.79
C ILE A 47 3.42 9.30 0.61
N PRO A 48 3.76 10.36 -0.15
CA PRO A 48 4.64 10.20 -1.30
C PRO A 48 5.94 9.51 -0.93
N LEU A 49 6.46 8.70 -1.84
CA LEU A 49 7.63 7.86 -1.57
C LEU A 49 8.82 8.66 -1.01
N ALA A 50 9.05 9.86 -1.53
CA ALA A 50 10.15 10.71 -1.09
C ALA A 50 10.01 11.17 0.36
N GLU A 51 8.77 11.18 0.90
CA GLU A 51 8.49 11.62 2.27
C GLU A 51 8.29 10.45 3.24
N LEU A 52 8.25 9.23 2.73
CA LEU A 52 7.85 8.08 3.52
C LEU A 52 8.73 7.87 4.76
N ARG A 53 10.05 8.00 4.60
CA ARG A 53 10.98 7.81 5.73
C ARG A 53 10.75 8.83 6.84
N ASP A 54 10.35 10.04 6.49
CA ASP A 54 10.13 11.12 7.45
C ASP A 54 8.76 11.07 8.11
N ARG A 55 7.84 10.30 7.54
CA ARG A 55 6.43 10.25 7.99
C ARG A 55 6.00 8.88 8.50
N LEU A 56 6.94 8.03 8.85
CA LEU A 56 6.64 6.70 9.37
C LEU A 56 5.80 6.72 10.64
N GLY A 57 5.92 7.79 11.43
CA GLY A 57 5.13 7.95 12.65
C GLY A 57 3.62 8.07 12.42
N GLU A 58 3.19 8.28 11.19
CA GLU A 58 1.76 8.30 10.85
C GLU A 58 1.18 6.90 10.69
N LEU A 59 2.02 5.88 10.71
CA LEU A 59 1.64 4.48 10.48
C LEU A 59 1.97 3.63 11.70
N ASP A 60 1.25 2.52 11.86
CA ASP A 60 1.49 1.57 12.95
C ASP A 60 2.25 0.37 12.41
N PRO A 61 3.49 0.12 12.85
CA PRO A 61 4.29 -1.00 12.34
C PRO A 61 3.73 -2.38 12.70
N ASP A 62 2.84 -2.47 13.67
CA ASP A 62 2.22 -3.73 14.06
C ASP A 62 0.99 -4.08 13.24
N VAL A 63 0.46 -3.15 12.47
CA VAL A 63 -0.72 -3.36 11.63
C VAL A 63 -0.26 -3.75 10.22
N PRO A 64 -0.86 -4.79 9.61
CA PRO A 64 -0.55 -5.12 8.21
C PRO A 64 -0.72 -3.89 7.33
N THR A 65 0.24 -3.65 6.46
CA THR A 65 0.29 -2.42 5.66
C THR A 65 0.40 -2.76 4.18
N GLY A 66 -0.50 -2.19 3.39
CA GLY A 66 -0.42 -2.31 1.94
C GLY A 66 0.17 -1.04 1.33
N THR A 67 1.09 -1.19 0.38
CA THR A 67 1.65 -0.06 -0.36
C THR A 67 1.32 -0.18 -1.82
N TYR A 68 1.17 0.94 -2.50
CA TYR A 68 0.96 0.90 -3.94
C TYR A 68 1.37 2.22 -4.61
N CYS A 69 1.68 2.10 -5.90
CA CYS A 69 1.89 3.24 -6.78
C CYS A 69 0.97 3.10 -7.99
N ASN A 70 1.33 3.65 -9.15
CA ASN A 70 0.51 3.49 -10.35
C ASN A 70 0.58 2.09 -10.94
N LYS A 71 1.78 1.49 -11.02
CA LYS A 71 1.99 0.20 -11.69
C LYS A 71 2.75 -0.84 -10.86
N GLY A 72 3.01 -0.57 -9.60
CA GLY A 72 3.65 -1.53 -8.69
C GLY A 72 5.13 -1.32 -8.41
N VAL A 73 5.86 -0.56 -9.22
CA VAL A 73 7.32 -0.38 -9.07
C VAL A 73 7.65 0.43 -7.82
N SER A 74 7.08 1.62 -7.69
CA SER A 74 7.32 2.47 -6.51
C SER A 74 6.65 1.90 -5.26
N GLY A 75 5.58 1.12 -5.43
CA GLY A 75 4.95 0.41 -4.31
C GLY A 75 5.92 -0.58 -3.68
N ASN A 76 6.72 -1.26 -4.51
CA ASN A 76 7.74 -2.18 -4.03
C ASN A 76 8.83 -1.43 -3.26
N ALA A 77 9.24 -0.25 -3.73
CA ALA A 77 10.20 0.58 -3.01
C ALA A 77 9.65 1.01 -1.64
N GLY A 78 8.38 1.39 -1.59
CA GLY A 78 7.71 1.72 -0.33
C GLY A 78 7.67 0.53 0.62
N GLN A 79 7.36 -0.66 0.09
CA GLN A 79 7.36 -1.90 0.86
C GLN A 79 8.73 -2.12 1.53
N ASN A 80 9.81 -1.95 0.77
CA ASN A 80 11.16 -2.15 1.31
C ASN A 80 11.50 -1.13 2.40
N ILE A 81 11.10 0.13 2.23
CA ILE A 81 11.32 1.16 3.24
C ILE A 81 10.64 0.76 4.55
N LEU A 82 9.38 0.35 4.48
CA LEU A 82 8.62 -0.03 5.67
C LEU A 82 9.23 -1.24 6.37
N LEU A 83 9.63 -2.27 5.60
CA LEU A 83 10.25 -3.45 6.17
C LEU A 83 11.55 -3.13 6.88
N ARG A 84 12.36 -2.22 6.33
CA ARG A 84 13.62 -1.80 6.94
C ARG A 84 13.42 -1.02 8.24
N HIS A 85 12.23 -0.48 8.45
CA HIS A 85 11.90 0.31 9.65
C HIS A 85 11.00 -0.44 10.62
N GLY A 86 11.00 -1.78 10.56
CA GLY A 86 10.36 -2.61 11.56
C GLY A 86 8.90 -2.94 11.33
N PHE A 87 8.34 -2.64 10.18
CA PHE A 87 6.97 -3.03 9.85
C PHE A 87 6.92 -4.55 9.66
N LYS A 88 5.99 -5.20 10.33
CA LYS A 88 5.97 -6.66 10.44
C LYS A 88 5.38 -7.34 9.20
N THR A 89 4.38 -6.74 8.59
CA THR A 89 3.72 -7.31 7.41
C THR A 89 3.47 -6.20 6.42
N VAL A 90 4.11 -6.28 5.26
CA VAL A 90 3.94 -5.26 4.22
C VAL A 90 3.60 -5.94 2.89
N LEU A 91 2.47 -5.54 2.34
CA LEU A 91 1.93 -6.07 1.10
C LEU A 91 2.08 -5.02 -0.01
N ASN A 92 2.51 -5.44 -1.19
CA ASN A 92 2.53 -4.56 -2.35
C ASN A 92 1.34 -4.92 -3.24
N ILE A 93 0.51 -3.92 -3.57
CA ILE A 93 -0.65 -4.17 -4.41
C ILE A 93 -0.20 -4.43 -5.84
N SER A 94 -0.47 -5.63 -6.31
CA SER A 94 -0.05 -6.09 -7.64
C SER A 94 -0.61 -5.19 -8.74
N GLY A 95 0.29 -4.61 -9.55
CA GLY A 95 -0.11 -3.69 -10.61
C GLY A 95 -0.53 -2.30 -10.16
N GLY A 96 -0.48 -2.01 -8.85
CA GLY A 96 -0.75 -0.70 -8.30
C GLY A 96 -2.18 -0.21 -8.52
N ASN A 97 -2.35 1.12 -8.46
CA ASN A 97 -3.67 1.73 -8.62
C ASN A 97 -4.27 1.48 -10.01
N SER A 98 -3.43 1.41 -11.04
CA SER A 98 -3.90 1.13 -12.40
C SER A 98 -4.66 -0.19 -12.45
N ASN A 99 -4.10 -1.24 -11.85
CA ASN A 99 -4.72 -2.56 -11.80
C ASN A 99 -5.95 -2.57 -10.89
N TYR A 100 -5.87 -1.87 -9.76
CA TYR A 100 -6.99 -1.77 -8.83
C TYR A 100 -8.21 -1.10 -9.49
N GLN A 101 -8.01 0.00 -10.20
CA GLN A 101 -9.08 0.71 -10.89
C GLN A 101 -9.69 -0.16 -12.01
N THR A 102 -8.86 -0.93 -12.70
CA THR A 102 -9.34 -1.89 -13.70
C THR A 102 -10.23 -2.96 -13.05
N HIS A 103 -9.81 -3.47 -11.89
CA HIS A 103 -10.59 -4.44 -11.12
C HIS A 103 -11.97 -3.88 -10.75
N LEU A 104 -12.02 -2.63 -10.27
CA LEU A 104 -13.29 -2.00 -9.93
C LEU A 104 -14.23 -1.91 -11.12
N ARG A 105 -13.70 -1.55 -12.29
CA ARG A 105 -14.53 -1.47 -13.51
C ARG A 105 -15.07 -2.82 -13.94
N GLN A 106 -14.31 -3.90 -13.70
CA GLN A 106 -14.72 -5.25 -14.09
C GLN A 106 -15.75 -5.87 -13.17
N THR A 107 -15.85 -5.36 -11.94
CA THR A 107 -16.74 -5.94 -10.92
C THR A 107 -18.06 -5.18 -10.75
N GLN A 108 -18.25 -4.14 -11.54
CA GLN A 108 -19.49 -3.36 -11.51
C GLN A 108 -20.55 -3.90 -12.47
#